data_b744c9bf5e80e576d98cd9b210b528b0
#
_entry.id   b744c9bf5e80e576d98cd9b210b528b0
#
_cell.length_a   1.000
_cell.length_b   1.000
_cell.length_c   1.000
_cell.angle_alpha   90.00
_cell.angle_beta   90.00
_cell.angle_gamma   90.00
#
_symmetry.space_group_name_H-M   'P 1'
#
loop_
_entity.id
_entity.type
_entity.pdbx_description
1 polymer ?
#
loop_
_entity_poly.entity_id
_entity_poly.type
_entity_poly.pdbx_seq_one_letter_code
_entity_poly.pdbx_strand_id
1 'polypeptide(L)'
;MSDEKTIIADAGNMTVYNTPKRRRACLVQYSGAKLGKRFILDEPTMIVGRVPPANIVISEATVSRKHARFVQSEQTIEVEDLGSSNYTYVNDKKIEGRVPLKDGDIIRLGTVLLKFFAHDNIESIIQDKIYRLATIDAGTQIFNKQYLLDALESEIKFSRTYNKDMCVIMYDLDFFKKVNDTYGHNAGDYILRKTAEVVKGNTRKDDILGRFGGEEFVIILPNTDGKMAHDLAERIRQAVAGYQFLLEVKGKDGVKCKYEYYQTISVGIASLASEITSPEALLDHADKKLYVSKQSGRNKVTI
;
A
#
# COMPACT_ATOMS: atom_id res chain seq x y z
N MET A 1 -46.97 32.63 -13.80
CA MET A 1 -45.63 33.19 -13.54
C MET A 1 -45.21 32.64 -12.20
N SER A 2 -44.44 31.58 -12.20
CA SER A 2 -43.95 30.88 -11.01
C SER A 2 -42.52 31.35 -10.76
N ASP A 3 -42.32 32.01 -9.63
CA ASP A 3 -40.98 32.43 -9.16
C ASP A 3 -40.15 31.22 -8.78
N GLU A 4 -39.22 30.82 -9.62
CA GLU A 4 -38.15 29.92 -9.26
C GLU A 4 -37.16 30.65 -8.32
N LYS A 5 -37.23 30.35 -7.03
CA LYS A 5 -36.23 30.78 -6.07
C LYS A 5 -34.98 29.95 -6.24
N THR A 6 -33.94 30.55 -6.79
CA THR A 6 -32.59 30.02 -6.76
C THR A 6 -32.15 29.94 -5.31
N ILE A 7 -31.90 28.74 -4.78
CA ILE A 7 -31.33 28.53 -3.45
C ILE A 7 -29.84 28.83 -3.56
N ILE A 8 -29.42 29.96 -2.96
CA ILE A 8 -28.02 30.27 -2.75
C ILE A 8 -27.58 29.37 -1.61
N ALA A 9 -26.68 28.42 -1.86
CA ALA A 9 -26.06 27.62 -0.84
C ALA A 9 -25.23 28.55 0.06
N ASP A 10 -25.61 28.64 1.34
CA ASP A 10 -24.93 29.45 2.33
C ASP A 10 -23.52 28.90 2.58
N ALA A 11 -22.49 29.69 2.23
CA ALA A 11 -21.09 29.36 2.38
C ALA A 11 -20.60 29.39 3.85
N GLY A 12 -21.55 29.41 4.82
CA GLY A 12 -21.30 29.76 6.21
C GLY A 12 -20.78 28.65 7.13
N ASN A 13 -20.62 27.38 6.68
CA ASN A 13 -20.18 26.30 7.55
C ASN A 13 -19.09 25.38 6.97
N MET A 14 -18.19 25.88 6.15
CA MET A 14 -16.88 25.25 5.99
C MET A 14 -16.02 25.65 7.18
N THR A 15 -15.97 24.80 8.20
CA THR A 15 -14.94 24.90 9.24
C THR A 15 -13.59 24.68 8.57
N VAL A 16 -12.99 25.78 8.14
CA VAL A 16 -11.60 25.79 7.68
C VAL A 16 -10.76 25.51 8.93
N TYR A 17 -10.33 24.27 9.08
CA TYR A 17 -9.28 23.94 10.04
C TYR A 17 -8.00 24.64 9.56
N ASN A 18 -7.84 25.86 10.04
CA ASN A 18 -6.66 26.70 9.81
C ASN A 18 -5.54 26.27 10.79
N THR A 19 -5.12 25.00 10.71
CA THR A 19 -3.77 24.64 11.12
C THR A 19 -2.87 25.09 9.98
N PRO A 20 -1.75 25.82 10.23
CA PRO A 20 -0.78 26.12 9.20
C PRO A 20 -0.23 24.77 8.71
N LYS A 21 -0.79 24.24 7.63
CA LYS A 21 -0.24 23.07 6.96
C LYS A 21 1.17 23.48 6.55
N ARG A 22 2.20 22.90 7.19
CA ARG A 22 3.58 23.01 6.70
C ARG A 22 3.51 22.68 5.22
N ARG A 23 3.89 23.63 4.38
CA ARG A 23 4.01 23.44 2.93
C ARG A 23 5.00 22.30 2.72
N ARG A 24 4.51 21.12 2.36
CA ARG A 24 5.36 19.94 2.17
C ARG A 24 5.62 19.78 0.70
N ALA A 25 6.89 19.92 0.33
CA ALA A 25 7.28 19.56 -1.01
C ALA A 25 7.14 18.05 -1.25
N CYS A 26 6.84 17.68 -2.47
CA CYS A 26 6.67 16.28 -2.84
C CYS A 26 7.09 16.00 -4.28
N LEU A 27 7.33 14.72 -4.56
CA LEU A 27 7.45 14.16 -5.89
C LEU A 27 6.20 13.34 -6.18
N VAL A 28 5.67 13.45 -7.39
CA VAL A 28 4.59 12.58 -7.89
C VAL A 28 5.13 11.79 -9.09
N GLN A 29 4.94 10.49 -9.08
CA GLN A 29 5.40 9.62 -10.16
C GLN A 29 4.44 9.68 -11.34
N TYR A 30 4.95 10.04 -12.53
CA TYR A 30 4.19 10.19 -13.78
C TYR A 30 4.43 9.08 -14.80
N SER A 31 5.28 8.09 -14.49
CA SER A 31 5.47 6.90 -15.33
C SER A 31 5.92 5.70 -14.50
N GLY A 32 5.78 4.48 -15.04
CA GLY A 32 6.15 3.22 -14.39
C GLY A 32 5.05 2.67 -13.47
N ALA A 33 5.36 1.60 -12.75
CA ALA A 33 4.38 0.78 -12.02
C ALA A 33 3.62 1.52 -10.88
N LYS A 34 4.12 2.66 -10.40
CA LYS A 34 3.50 3.42 -9.31
C LYS A 34 3.03 4.80 -9.78
N LEU A 35 2.43 4.86 -10.98
CA LEU A 35 1.87 6.08 -11.55
C LEU A 35 0.91 6.79 -10.58
N GLY A 36 1.11 8.09 -10.35
CA GLY A 36 0.33 8.91 -9.42
C GLY A 36 0.77 8.81 -7.96
N LYS A 37 1.69 7.90 -7.61
CA LYS A 37 2.22 7.80 -6.24
C LYS A 37 2.96 9.07 -5.86
N ARG A 38 2.60 9.60 -4.68
CA ARG A 38 3.20 10.77 -4.09
C ARG A 38 4.24 10.38 -3.05
N PHE A 39 5.39 11.04 -3.09
CA PHE A 39 6.47 10.91 -2.11
C PHE A 39 6.72 12.29 -1.48
N ILE A 40 6.50 12.39 -0.18
CA ILE A 40 6.73 13.64 0.57
C ILE A 40 8.22 13.77 0.83
N LEU A 41 8.77 14.95 0.59
CA LEU A 41 10.15 15.29 0.93
C LEU A 41 10.14 15.98 2.31
N ASP A 42 10.21 15.18 3.38
CA ASP A 42 10.06 15.62 4.78
C ASP A 42 11.34 15.49 5.61
N GLU A 43 12.40 14.91 5.04
CA GLU A 43 13.71 14.83 5.66
C GLU A 43 14.70 15.79 4.99
N PRO A 44 15.71 16.31 5.72
CA PRO A 44 16.71 17.24 5.16
C PRO A 44 17.46 16.68 3.94
N THR A 45 17.60 15.36 3.88
CA THR A 45 18.24 14.66 2.78
C THR A 45 17.51 13.34 2.52
N MET A 46 17.07 13.14 1.27
CA MET A 46 16.39 11.92 0.87
C MET A 46 17.04 11.33 -0.38
N ILE A 47 17.27 10.04 -0.37
CA ILE A 47 17.81 9.29 -1.50
C ILE A 47 16.67 8.57 -2.21
N VAL A 48 16.64 8.73 -3.54
CA VAL A 48 15.81 7.94 -4.43
C VAL A 48 16.66 6.83 -5.05
N GLY A 49 16.15 5.62 -5.05
CA GLY A 49 16.85 4.49 -5.63
C GLY A 49 15.96 3.27 -5.83
N ARG A 50 16.51 2.23 -6.47
CA ARG A 50 15.75 1.03 -6.82
C ARG A 50 15.44 0.12 -5.63
N VAL A 51 16.28 0.13 -4.60
CA VAL A 51 16.20 -0.79 -3.45
C VAL A 51 16.50 -0.07 -2.14
N PRO A 52 16.06 -0.60 -1.00
CA PRO A 52 16.53 -0.15 0.31
C PRO A 52 18.07 -0.17 0.41
N PRO A 53 18.71 0.74 1.15
CA PRO A 53 18.12 1.67 2.12
C PRO A 53 17.72 3.04 1.54
N ALA A 54 17.36 3.15 0.25
CA ALA A 54 16.84 4.41 -0.30
C ALA A 54 15.56 4.84 0.43
N ASN A 55 15.42 6.14 0.74
CA ASN A 55 14.23 6.70 1.41
C ASN A 55 12.99 6.57 0.50
N ILE A 56 13.18 6.79 -0.81
CA ILE A 56 12.17 6.63 -1.84
C ILE A 56 12.59 5.48 -2.74
N VAL A 57 11.85 4.36 -2.65
CA VAL A 57 12.13 3.16 -3.45
C VAL A 57 11.27 3.17 -4.71
N ILE A 58 11.95 3.15 -5.87
CA ILE A 58 11.37 3.03 -7.20
C ILE A 58 11.96 1.77 -7.85
N SER A 59 11.21 0.66 -7.79
CA SER A 59 11.65 -0.68 -8.18
C SER A 59 11.63 -0.86 -9.71
N GLU A 60 12.32 0.04 -10.45
CA GLU A 60 12.44 -0.02 -11.89
C GLU A 60 13.89 -0.35 -12.29
N ALA A 61 14.08 -1.25 -13.26
CA ALA A 61 15.40 -1.73 -13.66
C ALA A 61 16.35 -0.63 -14.14
N THR A 62 15.80 0.46 -14.70
CA THR A 62 16.55 1.63 -15.19
C THR A 62 16.96 2.59 -14.08
N VAL A 63 16.45 2.42 -12.86
CA VAL A 63 16.82 3.20 -11.69
C VAL A 63 17.98 2.51 -10.97
N SER A 64 19.06 3.22 -10.66
CA SER A 64 20.22 2.72 -9.92
C SER A 64 19.85 2.44 -8.45
N ARG A 65 20.60 1.56 -7.76
CA ARG A 65 20.36 1.24 -6.32
C ARG A 65 20.32 2.49 -5.44
N LYS A 66 21.24 3.43 -5.67
CA LYS A 66 21.20 4.83 -5.23
C LYS A 66 21.29 5.66 -6.49
N HIS A 67 20.25 6.39 -6.87
CA HIS A 67 20.19 7.07 -8.15
C HIS A 67 20.40 8.57 -8.01
N ALA A 68 19.58 9.20 -7.20
CA ALA A 68 19.62 10.64 -6.99
C ALA A 68 19.41 10.96 -5.50
N ARG A 69 19.88 12.14 -5.09
CA ARG A 69 19.69 12.68 -3.76
C ARG A 69 18.96 14.00 -3.82
N PHE A 70 17.95 14.17 -3.00
CA PHE A 70 17.24 15.42 -2.78
C PHE A 70 17.73 16.01 -1.47
N VAL A 71 18.14 17.28 -1.51
CA VAL A 71 18.65 18.02 -0.34
C VAL A 71 17.74 19.22 -0.12
N GLN A 72 17.15 19.32 1.05
CA GLN A 72 16.30 20.43 1.44
C GLN A 72 17.11 21.45 2.22
N SER A 73 17.08 22.70 1.75
CA SER A 73 17.52 23.89 2.49
C SER A 73 16.30 24.68 2.97
N GLU A 74 16.53 25.79 3.69
CA GLU A 74 15.44 26.63 4.21
C GLU A 74 14.53 27.20 3.10
N GLN A 75 15.05 27.41 1.91
CA GLN A 75 14.35 28.10 0.81
C GLN A 75 14.19 27.26 -0.46
N THR A 76 14.98 26.20 -0.63
CA THR A 76 15.03 25.44 -1.87
C THR A 76 15.19 23.95 -1.62
N ILE A 77 14.76 23.17 -2.60
CA ILE A 77 15.09 21.74 -2.69
C ILE A 77 15.96 21.56 -3.93
N GLU A 78 17.08 20.90 -3.76
CA GLU A 78 18.04 20.61 -4.82
C GLU A 78 18.08 19.11 -5.09
N VAL A 79 18.33 18.74 -6.34
CA VAL A 79 18.57 17.34 -6.76
C VAL A 79 20.00 17.19 -7.26
N GLU A 80 20.61 16.04 -6.93
CA GLU A 80 21.97 15.66 -7.32
C GLU A 80 21.99 14.20 -7.80
N ASP A 81 22.65 13.94 -8.91
CA ASP A 81 22.89 12.56 -9.37
C ASP A 81 23.99 11.89 -8.55
N LEU A 82 23.79 10.63 -8.13
CA LEU A 82 24.75 9.88 -7.32
C LEU A 82 25.63 8.93 -8.14
N GLY A 83 25.96 9.30 -9.39
CA GLY A 83 26.69 8.45 -10.31
C GLY A 83 25.85 7.34 -10.87
N SER A 84 24.61 7.64 -11.19
CA SER A 84 23.66 6.65 -11.69
C SER A 84 24.02 6.17 -13.11
N SER A 85 23.65 4.93 -13.46
CA SER A 85 23.95 4.36 -14.79
C SER A 85 23.18 5.05 -15.92
N ASN A 86 22.00 5.59 -15.64
CA ASN A 86 21.14 6.21 -16.65
C ASN A 86 20.97 7.73 -16.41
N TYR A 87 21.79 8.31 -15.56
CA TYR A 87 21.82 9.74 -15.22
C TYR A 87 20.47 10.29 -14.72
N THR A 88 20.54 11.43 -14.08
CA THR A 88 19.38 12.23 -13.67
C THR A 88 19.21 13.41 -14.61
N TYR A 89 17.96 13.69 -14.99
CA TYR A 89 17.62 14.83 -15.85
C TYR A 89 16.57 15.68 -15.16
N VAL A 90 16.66 16.98 -15.34
CA VAL A 90 15.62 17.94 -14.95
C VAL A 90 15.18 18.69 -16.20
N ASN A 91 13.88 18.60 -16.54
CA ASN A 91 13.30 19.17 -17.76
C ASN A 91 14.12 18.80 -19.00
N ASP A 92 14.37 17.49 -19.17
CA ASP A 92 15.16 16.86 -20.24
C ASP A 92 16.64 17.26 -20.34
N LYS A 93 17.14 18.07 -19.41
CA LYS A 93 18.56 18.41 -19.33
C LYS A 93 19.26 17.52 -18.31
N LYS A 94 20.32 16.81 -18.73
CA LYS A 94 21.18 16.06 -17.82
C LYS A 94 21.77 17.02 -16.81
N ILE A 95 21.69 16.67 -15.53
CA ILE A 95 22.26 17.50 -14.48
C ILE A 95 23.72 17.15 -14.20
N GLU A 96 24.50 18.19 -13.86
CA GLU A 96 25.86 18.07 -13.37
C GLU A 96 25.91 18.77 -12.00
N GLY A 97 26.23 17.99 -10.94
CA GLY A 97 26.18 18.48 -9.57
C GLY A 97 24.77 18.70 -9.04
N ARG A 98 24.61 19.67 -8.14
CA ARG A 98 23.33 20.01 -7.51
C ARG A 98 22.59 21.07 -8.32
N VAL A 99 21.31 20.79 -8.57
CA VAL A 99 20.41 21.67 -9.32
C VAL A 99 19.20 22.02 -8.46
N PRO A 100 18.91 23.32 -8.24
CA PRO A 100 17.71 23.73 -7.52
C PRO A 100 16.45 23.44 -8.33
N LEU A 101 15.41 22.90 -7.67
CA LEU A 101 14.15 22.56 -8.28
C LEU A 101 13.13 23.71 -8.14
N LYS A 102 12.34 23.89 -9.20
CA LYS A 102 11.19 24.79 -9.24
C LYS A 102 9.90 23.99 -9.27
N ASP A 103 8.82 24.57 -8.75
CA ASP A 103 7.48 23.95 -8.80
C ASP A 103 7.13 23.57 -10.24
N GLY A 104 6.71 22.33 -10.43
CA GLY A 104 6.38 21.77 -11.73
C GLY A 104 7.54 21.13 -12.50
N ASP A 105 8.78 21.19 -12.03
CA ASP A 105 9.93 20.56 -12.69
C ASP A 105 9.72 19.05 -12.86
N ILE A 106 10.07 18.53 -14.04
CA ILE A 106 10.05 17.11 -14.37
C ILE A 106 11.44 16.53 -14.18
N ILE A 107 11.55 15.55 -13.29
CA ILE A 107 12.79 14.84 -12.98
C ILE A 107 12.70 13.45 -13.62
N ARG A 108 13.67 13.08 -14.47
CA ARG A 108 13.74 11.76 -15.10
C ARG A 108 14.90 10.96 -14.52
N LEU A 109 14.59 9.78 -14.02
CA LEU A 109 15.52 8.78 -13.47
C LEU A 109 15.43 7.51 -14.32
N GLY A 110 16.32 7.33 -15.28
CA GLY A 110 16.17 6.29 -16.29
C GLY A 110 14.88 6.49 -17.11
N THR A 111 13.93 5.56 -17.05
CA THR A 111 12.61 5.66 -17.71
C THR A 111 11.52 6.27 -16.83
N VAL A 112 11.81 6.50 -15.56
CA VAL A 112 10.83 7.02 -14.60
C VAL A 112 10.77 8.53 -14.62
N LEU A 113 9.58 9.09 -14.74
CA LEU A 113 9.30 10.51 -14.66
C LEU A 113 8.68 10.84 -13.30
N LEU A 114 9.26 11.82 -12.62
CA LEU A 114 8.75 12.39 -11.38
C LEU A 114 8.47 13.86 -11.60
N LYS A 115 7.32 14.38 -11.16
CA LYS A 115 7.06 15.81 -11.14
C LYS A 115 7.25 16.33 -9.72
N PHE A 116 8.01 17.41 -9.61
CA PHE A 116 8.27 18.08 -8.33
C PHE A 116 7.20 19.14 -8.05
N PHE A 117 6.73 19.15 -6.82
CA PHE A 117 5.84 20.18 -6.28
C PHE A 117 6.48 20.77 -5.03
N ALA A 118 6.73 22.09 -5.08
CA ALA A 118 7.37 22.81 -3.97
C ALA A 118 6.46 22.92 -2.72
N HIS A 119 5.17 22.73 -2.89
CA HIS A 119 4.17 22.74 -1.83
C HIS A 119 2.94 21.94 -2.27
N ASP A 120 2.08 21.60 -1.32
CA ASP A 120 0.79 20.97 -1.62
C ASP A 120 -0.03 21.90 -2.52
N ASN A 121 -0.29 21.46 -3.73
CA ASN A 121 -1.18 22.15 -4.67
C ASN A 121 -2.36 21.22 -5.07
N ILE A 122 -3.35 21.77 -5.72
CA ILE A 122 -4.56 21.02 -6.12
C ILE A 122 -4.18 19.85 -7.03
N GLU A 123 -3.24 20.01 -7.95
CA GLU A 123 -2.80 18.96 -8.87
C GLU A 123 -2.19 17.77 -8.10
N SER A 124 -1.26 18.03 -7.18
CA SER A 124 -0.63 16.97 -6.38
C SER A 124 -1.63 16.22 -5.49
N ILE A 125 -2.63 16.93 -4.96
CA ILE A 125 -3.71 16.34 -4.15
C ILE A 125 -4.63 15.48 -5.01
N ILE A 126 -5.00 15.96 -6.21
CA ILE A 126 -5.84 15.20 -7.14
C ILE A 126 -5.11 13.94 -7.61
N GLN A 127 -3.83 14.02 -7.97
CA GLN A 127 -3.03 12.87 -8.37
C GLN A 127 -2.93 11.82 -7.25
N ASP A 128 -2.67 12.23 -6.02
CA ASP A 128 -2.67 11.31 -4.86
C ASP A 128 -4.05 10.65 -4.68
N LYS A 129 -5.13 11.43 -4.82
CA LYS A 129 -6.49 10.89 -4.72
C LYS A 129 -6.79 9.87 -5.82
N ILE A 130 -6.41 10.17 -7.06
CA ILE A 130 -6.57 9.24 -8.20
C ILE A 130 -5.77 7.96 -7.95
N TYR A 131 -4.50 8.09 -7.53
CA TYR A 131 -3.66 6.94 -7.20
C TYR A 131 -4.30 6.08 -6.10
N ARG A 132 -4.75 6.69 -5.01
CA ARG A 132 -5.43 5.98 -3.92
C ARG A 132 -6.71 5.28 -4.37
N LEU A 133 -7.54 5.94 -5.19
CA LEU A 133 -8.76 5.33 -5.75
C LEU A 133 -8.43 4.13 -6.66
N ALA A 134 -7.33 4.19 -7.41
CA ALA A 134 -6.90 3.11 -8.30
C ALA A 134 -6.23 1.94 -7.55
N THR A 135 -5.60 2.18 -6.38
CA THR A 135 -4.70 1.19 -5.75
C THR A 135 -5.14 0.72 -4.36
N ILE A 136 -6.03 1.45 -3.68
CA ILE A 136 -6.44 1.18 -2.30
C ILE A 136 -7.87 0.66 -2.25
N ASP A 137 -8.09 -0.39 -1.44
CA ASP A 137 -9.43 -0.86 -1.10
C ASP A 137 -10.10 0.12 -0.12
N ALA A 138 -11.27 0.64 -0.49
CA ALA A 138 -11.98 1.67 0.26
C ALA A 138 -12.40 1.20 1.66
N GLY A 139 -12.74 -0.09 1.82
CA GLY A 139 -13.21 -0.67 3.08
C GLY A 139 -12.09 -0.87 4.10
N THR A 140 -10.96 -1.38 3.67
CA THR A 140 -9.85 -1.80 4.55
C THR A 140 -8.66 -0.84 4.57
N GLN A 141 -8.56 0.09 3.62
CA GLN A 141 -7.46 1.06 3.48
C GLN A 141 -6.08 0.42 3.27
N ILE A 142 -6.02 -0.82 2.79
CA ILE A 142 -4.84 -1.50 2.27
C ILE A 142 -4.92 -1.59 0.75
N PHE A 143 -3.94 -2.20 0.08
CA PHE A 143 -3.98 -2.30 -1.38
C PHE A 143 -5.15 -3.13 -1.89
N ASN A 144 -5.68 -2.78 -3.06
CA ASN A 144 -6.72 -3.54 -3.74
C ASN A 144 -6.12 -4.68 -4.57
N LYS A 145 -7.00 -5.55 -5.12
CA LYS A 145 -6.62 -6.72 -5.91
C LYS A 145 -5.76 -6.37 -7.12
N GLN A 146 -6.12 -5.29 -7.86
CA GLN A 146 -5.36 -4.92 -9.06
C GLN A 146 -3.92 -4.54 -8.72
N TYR A 147 -3.73 -3.70 -7.72
CA TYR A 147 -2.39 -3.33 -7.27
C TYR A 147 -1.58 -4.55 -6.78
N LEU A 148 -2.23 -5.50 -6.08
CA LEU A 148 -1.56 -6.74 -5.65
C LEU A 148 -1.03 -7.55 -6.84
N LEU A 149 -1.82 -7.72 -7.89
CA LEU A 149 -1.40 -8.48 -9.07
C LEU A 149 -0.23 -7.81 -9.79
N ASP A 150 -0.31 -6.50 -10.01
CA ASP A 150 0.77 -5.72 -10.64
C ASP A 150 2.07 -5.76 -9.81
N ALA A 151 1.93 -5.63 -8.48
CA ALA A 151 3.06 -5.70 -7.57
C ALA A 151 3.67 -7.11 -7.54
N LEU A 152 2.85 -8.15 -7.52
CA LEU A 152 3.30 -9.54 -7.53
C LEU A 152 4.08 -9.88 -8.81
N GLU A 153 3.59 -9.44 -9.96
CA GLU A 153 4.30 -9.62 -11.23
C GLU A 153 5.69 -8.96 -11.20
N SER A 154 5.74 -7.73 -10.68
CA SER A 154 6.98 -6.97 -10.54
C SER A 154 7.98 -7.64 -9.59
N GLU A 155 7.50 -8.13 -8.44
CA GLU A 155 8.33 -8.78 -7.42
C GLU A 155 8.84 -10.17 -7.90
N ILE A 156 8.03 -10.94 -8.63
CA ILE A 156 8.48 -12.20 -9.27
C ILE A 156 9.62 -11.92 -10.24
N LYS A 157 9.48 -10.94 -11.12
CA LYS A 157 10.54 -10.54 -12.07
C LYS A 157 11.82 -10.12 -11.33
N PHE A 158 11.67 -9.31 -10.28
CA PHE A 158 12.79 -8.85 -9.47
C PHE A 158 13.49 -10.01 -8.76
N SER A 159 12.75 -10.87 -8.07
CA SER A 159 13.28 -12.00 -7.32
C SER A 159 14.06 -12.96 -8.21
N ARG A 160 13.57 -13.23 -9.42
CA ARG A 160 14.27 -14.05 -10.41
C ARG A 160 15.54 -13.40 -10.93
N THR A 161 15.46 -12.12 -11.28
CA THR A 161 16.63 -11.39 -11.83
C THR A 161 17.79 -11.35 -10.84
N TYR A 162 17.49 -11.25 -9.54
CA TYR A 162 18.50 -11.08 -8.49
C TYR A 162 18.69 -12.33 -7.61
N ASN A 163 18.07 -13.45 -7.98
CA ASN A 163 18.10 -14.71 -7.22
C ASN A 163 17.77 -14.49 -5.75
N LYS A 164 16.59 -13.90 -5.50
CA LYS A 164 16.09 -13.59 -4.15
C LYS A 164 14.91 -14.48 -3.81
N ASP A 165 14.86 -14.93 -2.56
CA ASP A 165 13.69 -15.61 -2.04
C ASP A 165 12.49 -14.68 -2.00
N MET A 166 11.30 -15.25 -2.21
CA MET A 166 10.04 -14.54 -2.13
C MET A 166 8.94 -15.52 -1.74
N CYS A 167 8.03 -15.09 -0.87
CA CYS A 167 6.86 -15.84 -0.49
C CYS A 167 5.59 -15.01 -0.66
N VAL A 168 4.47 -15.71 -0.75
CA VAL A 168 3.12 -15.14 -0.66
C VAL A 168 2.39 -15.83 0.48
N ILE A 169 1.73 -15.04 1.32
CA ILE A 169 0.75 -15.49 2.30
C ILE A 169 -0.64 -15.15 1.77
N MET A 170 -1.54 -16.12 1.71
CA MET A 170 -2.96 -15.91 1.49
C MET A 170 -3.72 -16.28 2.74
N TYR A 171 -4.62 -15.43 3.22
CA TYR A 171 -5.44 -15.73 4.38
C TYR A 171 -6.89 -15.29 4.20
N ASP A 172 -7.77 -15.95 4.95
CA ASP A 172 -9.22 -15.75 4.89
C ASP A 172 -9.79 -15.75 6.32
N LEU A 173 -10.78 -14.90 6.56
CA LEU A 173 -11.44 -14.79 7.85
C LEU A 173 -12.39 -15.99 8.07
N ASP A 174 -12.11 -16.80 9.09
CA ASP A 174 -12.90 -17.97 9.41
C ASP A 174 -14.34 -17.61 9.76
N PHE A 175 -15.30 -18.29 9.13
CA PHE A 175 -16.74 -18.11 9.38
C PHE A 175 -17.27 -16.68 9.19
N PHE A 176 -16.64 -15.86 8.35
CA PHE A 176 -16.99 -14.46 8.18
C PHE A 176 -18.45 -14.24 7.74
N LYS A 177 -19.00 -15.12 6.89
CA LYS A 177 -20.43 -15.10 6.54
C LYS A 177 -21.32 -15.14 7.78
N LYS A 178 -21.00 -15.98 8.78
CA LYS A 178 -21.78 -16.07 10.04
C LYS A 178 -21.76 -14.74 10.82
N VAL A 179 -20.65 -14.00 10.76
CA VAL A 179 -20.56 -12.65 11.35
C VAL A 179 -21.56 -11.72 10.70
N ASN A 180 -21.58 -11.66 9.37
CA ASN A 180 -22.51 -10.81 8.63
C ASN A 180 -23.98 -11.19 8.90
N ASP A 181 -24.27 -12.48 8.91
CA ASP A 181 -25.63 -12.98 9.16
C ASP A 181 -26.11 -12.71 10.60
N THR A 182 -25.18 -12.68 11.59
CA THR A 182 -25.51 -12.49 13.01
C THR A 182 -25.51 -11.01 13.43
N TYR A 183 -24.50 -10.24 12.99
CA TYR A 183 -24.24 -8.88 13.48
C TYR A 183 -24.44 -7.80 12.42
N GLY A 184 -24.74 -8.22 11.15
CA GLY A 184 -24.95 -7.35 10.01
C GLY A 184 -23.64 -6.92 9.33
N HIS A 185 -23.79 -6.42 8.08
CA HIS A 185 -22.65 -6.06 7.21
C HIS A 185 -21.76 -4.96 7.83
N ASN A 186 -22.32 -4.01 8.58
CA ASN A 186 -21.51 -2.98 9.23
C ASN A 186 -20.51 -3.56 10.26
N ALA A 187 -20.91 -4.63 10.96
CA ALA A 187 -20.01 -5.34 11.88
C ALA A 187 -18.93 -6.12 11.10
N GLY A 188 -19.30 -6.73 9.99
CA GLY A 188 -18.36 -7.39 9.07
C GLY A 188 -17.33 -6.40 8.51
N ASP A 189 -17.77 -5.25 8.01
CA ASP A 189 -16.87 -4.21 7.50
C ASP A 189 -15.90 -3.68 8.58
N TYR A 190 -16.38 -3.55 9.82
CA TYR A 190 -15.52 -3.20 10.95
C TYR A 190 -14.46 -4.27 11.20
N ILE A 191 -14.86 -5.57 11.22
CA ILE A 191 -13.91 -6.69 11.42
C ILE A 191 -12.88 -6.74 10.29
N LEU A 192 -13.28 -6.61 9.02
CA LEU A 192 -12.36 -6.58 7.88
C LEU A 192 -11.32 -5.48 8.04
N ARG A 193 -11.76 -4.25 8.37
CA ARG A 193 -10.87 -3.10 8.55
C ARG A 193 -9.91 -3.31 9.71
N LYS A 194 -10.41 -3.76 10.86
CA LYS A 194 -9.59 -4.00 12.05
C LYS A 194 -8.61 -5.16 11.86
N THR A 195 -9.02 -6.22 11.18
CA THR A 195 -8.10 -7.30 10.81
C THR A 195 -6.98 -6.78 9.92
N ALA A 196 -7.28 -5.97 8.90
CA ALA A 196 -6.26 -5.35 8.06
C ALA A 196 -5.30 -4.45 8.86
N GLU A 197 -5.79 -3.67 9.82
CA GLU A 197 -4.96 -2.85 10.72
C GLU A 197 -4.03 -3.72 11.59
N VAL A 198 -4.55 -4.79 12.20
CA VAL A 198 -3.77 -5.73 13.03
C VAL A 198 -2.67 -6.39 12.19
N VAL A 199 -3.02 -6.89 10.99
CA VAL A 199 -2.06 -7.52 10.09
C VAL A 199 -0.98 -6.53 9.65
N LYS A 200 -1.37 -5.32 9.24
CA LYS A 200 -0.43 -4.25 8.84
C LYS A 200 0.54 -3.87 9.96
N GLY A 201 0.09 -3.88 11.20
CA GLY A 201 0.96 -3.63 12.37
C GLY A 201 2.00 -4.75 12.61
N ASN A 202 1.79 -5.92 12.02
CA ASN A 202 2.68 -7.08 12.13
C ASN A 202 3.56 -7.31 10.88
N THR A 203 3.35 -6.56 9.78
CA THR A 203 4.13 -6.64 8.55
C THR A 203 5.24 -5.60 8.53
N ARG A 204 6.28 -5.85 7.72
CA ARG A 204 7.37 -4.89 7.49
C ARG A 204 6.93 -3.81 6.49
N LYS A 205 7.71 -2.73 6.41
CA LYS A 205 7.46 -1.65 5.45
C LYS A 205 7.49 -2.11 3.98
N ASP A 206 8.32 -3.10 3.69
CA ASP A 206 8.52 -3.63 2.34
C ASP A 206 7.53 -4.76 1.99
N ASP A 207 6.81 -5.31 2.97
CA ASP A 207 5.75 -6.28 2.73
C ASP A 207 4.54 -5.57 2.11
N ILE A 208 3.91 -6.22 1.12
CA ILE A 208 2.78 -5.64 0.38
C ILE A 208 1.51 -6.37 0.80
N LEU A 209 0.68 -5.71 1.61
CA LEU A 209 -0.59 -6.24 2.09
C LEU A 209 -1.75 -5.67 1.28
N GLY A 210 -2.64 -6.54 0.79
CA GLY A 210 -3.84 -6.11 0.10
C GLY A 210 -5.02 -7.06 0.26
N ARG A 211 -6.20 -6.56 -0.09
CA ARG A 211 -7.45 -7.31 -0.14
C ARG A 211 -7.64 -7.92 -1.53
N PHE A 212 -7.72 -9.25 -1.58
CA PHE A 212 -7.83 -9.98 -2.83
C PHE A 212 -9.29 -10.21 -3.25
N GLY A 213 -10.17 -10.44 -2.28
CA GLY A 213 -11.60 -10.67 -2.49
C GLY A 213 -12.39 -10.35 -1.23
N GLY A 214 -13.63 -10.72 -1.14
CA GLY A 214 -14.57 -10.46 -0.04
C GLY A 214 -13.93 -10.48 1.36
N GLU A 215 -13.53 -11.66 1.84
CA GLU A 215 -12.86 -11.90 3.12
C GLU A 215 -11.42 -12.42 2.96
N GLU A 216 -10.88 -12.36 1.72
CA GLU A 216 -9.57 -12.89 1.35
C GLU A 216 -8.54 -11.78 1.23
N PHE A 217 -7.36 -12.04 1.74
CA PHE A 217 -6.23 -11.11 1.78
C PHE A 217 -4.94 -11.79 1.33
N VAL A 218 -4.04 -11.01 0.77
CA VAL A 218 -2.74 -11.47 0.31
C VAL A 218 -1.64 -10.57 0.87
N ILE A 219 -0.53 -11.20 1.28
CA ILE A 219 0.70 -10.50 1.66
C ILE A 219 1.82 -11.01 0.76
N ILE A 220 2.46 -10.12 0.03
CA ILE A 220 3.66 -10.40 -0.75
C ILE A 220 4.86 -10.09 0.14
N LEU A 221 5.78 -11.04 0.26
CA LEU A 221 6.94 -10.99 1.13
C LEU A 221 8.24 -11.04 0.32
N PRO A 222 8.79 -9.90 -0.10
CA PRO A 222 10.09 -9.84 -0.77
C PRO A 222 11.23 -10.29 0.17
N ASN A 223 12.28 -10.90 -0.40
CA ASN A 223 13.47 -11.35 0.32
C ASN A 223 13.16 -12.20 1.56
N THR A 224 12.19 -13.12 1.44
CA THR A 224 11.68 -13.91 2.57
C THR A 224 11.59 -15.38 2.16
N ASP A 225 12.25 -16.24 2.91
CA ASP A 225 12.18 -17.70 2.74
C ASP A 225 10.91 -18.29 3.39
N GLY A 226 10.64 -19.58 3.12
CA GLY A 226 9.44 -20.25 3.63
C GLY A 226 9.36 -20.31 5.16
N LYS A 227 10.49 -20.46 5.87
CA LYS A 227 10.51 -20.47 7.34
C LYS A 227 10.16 -19.10 7.91
N MET A 228 10.78 -18.05 7.39
CA MET A 228 10.47 -16.67 7.80
C MET A 228 9.01 -16.29 7.51
N ALA A 229 8.48 -16.75 6.36
CA ALA A 229 7.08 -16.55 6.01
C ALA A 229 6.14 -17.27 6.96
N HIS A 230 6.46 -18.51 7.37
CA HIS A 230 5.71 -19.28 8.34
C HIS A 230 5.70 -18.60 9.72
N ASP A 231 6.85 -18.16 10.22
CA ASP A 231 6.97 -17.49 11.51
C ASP A 231 6.15 -16.17 11.53
N LEU A 232 6.18 -15.42 10.43
CA LEU A 232 5.35 -14.23 10.26
C LEU A 232 3.86 -14.58 10.24
N ALA A 233 3.46 -15.60 9.48
CA ALA A 233 2.07 -16.03 9.35
C ALA A 233 1.50 -16.47 10.70
N GLU A 234 2.24 -17.27 11.49
CA GLU A 234 1.82 -17.68 12.83
C GLU A 234 1.68 -16.49 13.78
N ARG A 235 2.61 -15.53 13.74
CA ARG A 235 2.50 -14.28 14.52
C ARG A 235 1.23 -13.50 14.15
N ILE A 236 0.95 -13.34 12.85
CA ILE A 236 -0.26 -12.67 12.35
C ILE A 236 -1.52 -13.42 12.81
N ARG A 237 -1.56 -14.75 12.64
CA ARG A 237 -2.69 -15.58 13.05
C ARG A 237 -2.99 -15.41 14.54
N GLN A 238 -1.97 -15.48 15.39
CA GLN A 238 -2.10 -15.29 16.84
C GLN A 238 -2.53 -13.87 17.19
N ALA A 239 -1.98 -12.85 16.52
CA ALA A 239 -2.37 -11.45 16.74
C ALA A 239 -3.84 -11.19 16.40
N VAL A 240 -4.34 -11.77 15.30
CA VAL A 240 -5.76 -11.66 14.93
C VAL A 240 -6.64 -12.44 15.91
N ALA A 241 -6.28 -13.68 16.24
CA ALA A 241 -7.06 -14.51 17.17
C ALA A 241 -7.13 -13.94 18.59
N GLY A 242 -6.09 -13.21 19.03
CA GLY A 242 -6.05 -12.55 20.33
C GLY A 242 -6.64 -11.13 20.36
N TYR A 243 -7.02 -10.57 19.19
CA TYR A 243 -7.57 -9.23 19.14
C TYR A 243 -9.05 -9.23 19.54
N GLN A 244 -9.42 -8.37 20.50
CA GLN A 244 -10.78 -8.15 20.95
C GLN A 244 -11.50 -7.14 20.06
N PHE A 245 -12.39 -7.63 19.19
CA PHE A 245 -13.24 -6.79 18.36
C PHE A 245 -14.46 -6.30 19.16
N LEU A 246 -14.64 -4.99 19.26
CA LEU A 246 -15.80 -4.39 19.94
C LEU A 246 -16.87 -4.04 18.89
N LEU A 247 -17.86 -4.90 18.72
CA LEU A 247 -18.93 -4.72 17.75
C LEU A 247 -20.05 -3.86 18.35
N GLU A 248 -20.43 -2.79 17.68
CA GLU A 248 -21.62 -2.02 18.01
C GLU A 248 -22.78 -2.45 17.08
N VAL A 249 -23.76 -3.10 17.63
CA VAL A 249 -24.93 -3.59 16.90
C VAL A 249 -26.19 -2.88 17.40
N LYS A 250 -26.99 -2.38 16.45
CA LYS A 250 -28.27 -1.73 16.79
C LYS A 250 -29.36 -2.82 16.87
N GLY A 251 -29.94 -3.00 18.07
CA GLY A 251 -31.04 -3.93 18.28
C GLY A 251 -32.31 -3.50 17.52
N LYS A 252 -33.29 -4.39 17.45
CA LYS A 252 -34.60 -4.14 16.81
C LYS A 252 -35.37 -3.00 17.49
N ASP A 253 -35.10 -2.76 18.75
CA ASP A 253 -35.60 -1.64 19.59
C ASP A 253 -34.87 -0.32 19.39
N GLY A 254 -33.84 -0.30 18.51
CA GLY A 254 -33.01 0.86 18.24
C GLY A 254 -31.89 1.10 19.25
N VAL A 255 -31.78 0.28 20.30
CA VAL A 255 -30.71 0.38 21.31
C VAL A 255 -29.41 -0.15 20.75
N LYS A 256 -28.30 0.56 20.99
CA LYS A 256 -26.95 0.09 20.62
C LYS A 256 -26.42 -0.83 21.71
N CYS A 257 -26.10 -2.07 21.35
CA CYS A 257 -25.42 -3.03 22.19
C CYS A 257 -23.97 -3.19 21.74
N LYS A 258 -23.07 -3.40 22.70
CA LYS A 258 -21.65 -3.71 22.44
C LYS A 258 -21.44 -5.19 22.70
N TYR A 259 -20.79 -5.86 21.74
CA TYR A 259 -20.43 -7.28 21.84
C TYR A 259 -18.92 -7.42 21.68
N GLU A 260 -18.31 -8.23 22.54
CA GLU A 260 -16.94 -8.67 22.36
C GLU A 260 -16.94 -9.86 21.40
N TYR A 261 -16.07 -9.79 20.38
CA TYR A 261 -15.95 -10.83 19.38
C TYR A 261 -14.47 -11.12 19.10
N TYR A 262 -14.16 -12.38 18.84
CA TYR A 262 -12.81 -12.83 18.47
C TYR A 262 -12.88 -13.49 17.10
N GLN A 263 -12.09 -12.99 16.17
CA GLN A 263 -12.01 -13.51 14.80
C GLN A 263 -10.75 -14.34 14.65
N THR A 264 -10.87 -15.50 13.97
CA THR A 264 -9.70 -16.28 13.55
C THR A 264 -9.50 -16.22 12.04
N ILE A 265 -8.31 -16.56 11.59
CA ILE A 265 -7.96 -16.65 10.18
C ILE A 265 -7.32 -18.00 9.87
N SER A 266 -7.63 -18.54 8.69
CA SER A 266 -6.88 -19.64 8.08
C SER A 266 -5.88 -19.07 7.10
N VAL A 267 -4.69 -19.69 7.01
CA VAL A 267 -3.56 -19.13 6.26
C VAL A 267 -2.92 -20.22 5.39
N GLY A 268 -2.62 -19.87 4.13
CA GLY A 268 -1.81 -20.67 3.22
C GLY A 268 -0.58 -19.88 2.77
N ILE A 269 0.56 -20.56 2.64
CA ILE A 269 1.83 -19.95 2.22
C ILE A 269 2.33 -20.66 0.97
N ALA A 270 2.84 -19.89 0.02
CA ALA A 270 3.58 -20.40 -1.13
C ALA A 270 4.90 -19.66 -1.30
N SER A 271 5.99 -20.40 -1.52
CA SER A 271 7.29 -19.84 -1.89
C SER A 271 7.45 -19.83 -3.41
N LEU A 272 8.14 -18.81 -3.93
CA LEU A 272 8.45 -18.72 -5.34
C LEU A 272 9.48 -19.80 -5.73
N ALA A 273 9.01 -20.87 -6.34
CA ALA A 273 9.85 -21.94 -6.87
C ALA A 273 10.16 -21.71 -8.36
N SER A 274 11.15 -22.44 -8.90
CA SER A 274 11.61 -22.28 -10.29
C SER A 274 10.52 -22.54 -11.32
N GLU A 275 9.62 -23.48 -11.03
CA GLU A 275 8.52 -23.91 -11.90
C GLU A 275 7.32 -22.93 -11.88
N ILE A 276 7.21 -22.06 -10.88
CA ILE A 276 6.13 -21.08 -10.78
C ILE A 276 6.42 -19.88 -11.66
N THR A 277 5.76 -19.75 -12.79
CA THR A 277 6.10 -18.75 -13.82
C THR A 277 5.21 -17.51 -13.85
N SER A 278 4.07 -17.53 -13.16
CA SER A 278 3.12 -16.41 -13.17
C SER A 278 2.59 -16.07 -11.78
N PRO A 279 2.06 -14.85 -11.58
CA PRO A 279 1.36 -14.46 -10.37
C PRO A 279 0.24 -15.41 -9.98
N GLU A 280 -0.57 -15.83 -10.97
CA GLU A 280 -1.73 -16.69 -10.77
C GLU A 280 -1.31 -18.06 -10.26
N ALA A 281 -0.23 -18.64 -10.80
CA ALA A 281 0.30 -19.93 -10.35
C ALA A 281 0.78 -19.86 -8.89
N LEU A 282 1.44 -18.78 -8.47
CA LEU A 282 1.90 -18.60 -7.10
C LEU A 282 0.73 -18.43 -6.13
N LEU A 283 -0.28 -17.65 -6.53
CA LEU A 283 -1.50 -17.48 -5.74
C LEU A 283 -2.31 -18.80 -5.64
N ASP A 284 -2.42 -19.58 -6.71
CA ASP A 284 -3.08 -20.89 -6.70
C ASP A 284 -2.39 -21.87 -5.73
N HIS A 285 -1.04 -21.84 -5.64
CA HIS A 285 -0.32 -22.65 -4.65
C HIS A 285 -0.65 -22.20 -3.22
N ALA A 286 -0.71 -20.89 -2.95
CA ALA A 286 -1.09 -20.37 -1.63
C ALA A 286 -2.55 -20.70 -1.28
N ASP A 287 -3.47 -20.61 -2.26
CA ASP A 287 -4.88 -20.94 -2.08
C ASP A 287 -5.10 -22.43 -1.74
N LYS A 288 -4.41 -23.35 -2.42
CA LYS A 288 -4.44 -24.78 -2.09
C LYS A 288 -4.01 -25.05 -0.65
N LYS A 289 -3.00 -24.34 -0.15
CA LYS A 289 -2.56 -24.45 1.26
C LYS A 289 -3.57 -23.81 2.22
N LEU A 290 -4.16 -22.69 1.86
CA LEU A 290 -5.26 -22.06 2.61
C LEU A 290 -6.46 -23.01 2.71
N TYR A 291 -6.81 -23.69 1.62
CA TYR A 291 -7.86 -24.69 1.62
C TYR A 291 -7.57 -25.85 2.61
N VAL A 292 -6.32 -26.35 2.66
CA VAL A 292 -5.90 -27.36 3.64
C VAL A 292 -6.07 -26.84 5.07
N SER A 293 -5.70 -25.59 5.35
CA SER A 293 -5.92 -24.96 6.67
C SER A 293 -7.40 -24.92 7.05
N LYS A 294 -8.28 -24.54 6.12
CA LYS A 294 -9.73 -24.53 6.33
C LYS A 294 -10.30 -25.93 6.58
N GLN A 295 -9.85 -26.95 5.83
CA GLN A 295 -10.33 -28.34 5.98
C GLN A 295 -9.82 -29.01 7.27
N SER A 296 -8.64 -28.68 7.75
CA SER A 296 -8.02 -29.29 8.92
C SER A 296 -8.40 -28.62 10.25
N GLY A 297 -9.50 -27.86 10.28
CA GLY A 297 -10.10 -27.29 11.51
C GLY A 297 -9.94 -25.79 11.67
N ARG A 298 -9.48 -25.07 10.63
CA ARG A 298 -9.30 -23.60 10.61
C ARG A 298 -8.29 -23.09 11.64
N ASN A 299 -8.17 -21.75 11.76
CA ASN A 299 -7.26 -21.06 12.68
C ASN A 299 -5.87 -21.67 12.71
N LYS A 300 -5.26 -21.84 11.54
CA LYS A 300 -3.93 -22.43 11.37
C LYS A 300 -3.22 -21.97 10.09
N VAL A 301 -1.93 -22.26 10.05
CA VAL A 301 -1.06 -21.99 8.91
C VAL A 301 -0.68 -23.31 8.25
N THR A 302 -0.70 -23.34 6.91
CA THR A 302 -0.18 -24.44 6.07
C THR A 302 0.84 -23.87 5.09
N ILE A 303 1.98 -24.53 4.96
CA ILE A 303 3.07 -24.19 4.03
C ILE A 303 3.24 -25.28 2.97
#